data_7b600ed80d9471498e1345b439ff4633
#
_entry.id   7b600ed80d9471498e1345b439ff4633
#
_cell.length_a   1.000
_cell.length_b   1.000
_cell.length_c   1.000
_cell.angle_alpha   90.00
_cell.angle_beta   90.00
_cell.angle_gamma   90.00
#
_symmetry.space_group_name_H-M   'P 1'
#
loop_
_entity.id
_entity.type
_entity.pdbx_description
1 polymer ?
#
loop_
_entity_poly.entity_id
_entity_poly.type
_entity_poly.pdbx_seq_one_letter_code
_entity_poly.pdbx_strand_id
1 'polypeptide(L)'
;HTQVSRAVKNIVVTVTAIGEAYEQALTPSSAAAPGMDVIVTGYVGLEGTAILANEKRAELETRFSKAFIDKSAAYIDHISTAMEAASAIGAGVAAIHDASQGGIFGALWDMAEASGIGLDIDLKKLPIRQDTIEISEFFDINPYKLLSGGSLIIIAADGTHVVRELEKTGQNAVIVGATTDSNDRVLISGEERRFLETAQTDEIYKVFN
;
A
#
# COMPACT_ATOMS: atom_id res chain seq x y z
N HIS A 1 25.04 2.08 14.82
CA HIS A 1 26.07 3.08 14.49
C HIS A 1 25.43 4.46 14.30
N THR A 2 25.96 5.46 14.93
CA THR A 2 25.49 6.85 14.80
C THR A 2 26.64 7.72 14.29
N GLN A 3 26.43 8.47 13.23
CA GLN A 3 27.40 9.37 12.67
C GLN A 3 26.77 10.76 12.43
N VAL A 4 27.46 11.81 12.89
CA VAL A 4 27.11 13.19 12.58
C VAL A 4 27.90 13.64 11.36
N SER A 5 27.22 14.13 10.33
CA SER A 5 27.82 14.58 9.08
C SER A 5 27.20 15.89 8.61
N ARG A 6 28.05 16.78 8.04
CA ARG A 6 27.57 17.99 7.36
C ARG A 6 27.02 17.72 5.94
N ALA A 7 27.16 16.48 5.45
CA ALA A 7 26.69 16.09 4.13
C ALA A 7 25.16 15.89 4.07
N VAL A 8 24.52 15.69 5.21
CA VAL A 8 23.05 15.52 5.31
C VAL A 8 22.47 16.61 6.20
N LYS A 9 21.30 17.14 5.80
CA LYS A 9 20.59 18.19 6.57
C LYS A 9 19.57 17.60 7.53
N ASN A 10 19.06 16.41 7.22
CA ASN A 10 18.00 15.72 7.97
C ASN A 10 18.54 14.42 8.57
N ILE A 11 17.84 13.89 9.57
CA ILE A 11 18.13 12.56 10.11
C ILE A 11 17.78 11.52 9.05
N VAL A 12 18.72 10.63 8.76
CA VAL A 12 18.51 9.45 7.90
C VAL A 12 18.66 8.21 8.77
N VAL A 13 17.63 7.36 8.78
CA VAL A 13 17.64 6.10 9.53
C VAL A 13 17.53 4.96 8.53
N THR A 14 18.41 3.98 8.64
CA THR A 14 18.36 2.74 7.87
C THR A 14 18.23 1.57 8.83
N VAL A 15 17.27 0.70 8.61
CA VAL A 15 17.06 -0.52 9.38
C VAL A 15 17.26 -1.72 8.45
N THR A 16 18.04 -2.70 8.92
CA THR A 16 18.26 -3.96 8.21
C THR A 16 17.78 -5.11 9.08
N ALA A 17 16.87 -5.92 8.54
CA ALA A 17 16.45 -7.18 9.18
C ALA A 17 17.11 -8.35 8.45
N ILE A 18 17.62 -9.32 9.23
CA ILE A 18 18.21 -10.56 8.71
C ILE A 18 17.46 -11.71 9.36
N GLY A 19 17.06 -12.70 8.56
CA GLY A 19 16.35 -13.89 9.03
C GLY A 19 16.60 -15.09 8.13
N GLU A 20 16.13 -16.25 8.56
CA GLU A 20 16.11 -17.49 7.78
C GLU A 20 14.66 -17.87 7.51
N ALA A 21 14.38 -18.35 6.31
CA ALA A 21 13.07 -18.87 5.92
C ALA A 21 13.23 -20.16 5.11
N TYR A 22 12.26 -21.06 5.24
CA TYR A 22 12.17 -22.20 4.33
C TYR A 22 11.77 -21.72 2.93
N GLU A 23 12.29 -22.37 1.90
CA GLU A 23 12.01 -22.00 0.49
C GLU A 23 10.49 -21.92 0.20
N GLN A 24 9.70 -22.83 0.78
CA GLN A 24 8.24 -22.89 0.63
C GLN A 24 7.49 -21.71 1.30
N ALA A 25 8.16 -20.98 2.18
CA ALA A 25 7.61 -19.79 2.83
C ALA A 25 8.00 -18.48 2.13
N LEU A 26 8.81 -18.56 1.07
CA LEU A 26 9.19 -17.39 0.28
C LEU A 26 8.06 -17.02 -0.68
N THR A 27 7.67 -15.77 -0.64
CA THR A 27 6.60 -15.19 -1.48
C THR A 27 7.10 -13.97 -2.24
N PRO A 28 8.14 -14.13 -3.09
CA PRO A 28 8.73 -12.98 -3.78
C PRO A 28 7.74 -12.35 -4.76
N SER A 29 7.84 -11.04 -4.99
CA SER A 29 6.98 -10.31 -5.92
C SER A 29 7.02 -10.89 -7.34
N SER A 30 8.12 -11.54 -7.72
CA SER A 30 8.30 -12.20 -9.02
C SER A 30 7.57 -13.54 -9.18
N ALA A 31 6.89 -14.04 -8.15
CA ALA A 31 6.21 -15.34 -8.20
C ALA A 31 4.73 -15.24 -8.64
N ALA A 32 4.22 -14.04 -8.92
CA ALA A 32 2.89 -13.89 -9.46
C ALA A 32 2.80 -14.45 -10.89
N ALA A 33 1.67 -15.11 -11.21
CA ALA A 33 1.40 -15.68 -12.52
C ALA A 33 0.05 -15.16 -13.06
N PRO A 34 -0.18 -15.20 -14.39
CA PRO A 34 -1.48 -14.81 -14.98
C PRO A 34 -2.65 -15.60 -14.42
N GLY A 35 -3.81 -14.94 -14.28
CA GLY A 35 -5.07 -15.57 -13.85
C GLY A 35 -5.20 -15.74 -12.34
N MET A 36 -4.35 -15.07 -11.54
CA MET A 36 -4.45 -15.05 -10.09
C MET A 36 -5.22 -13.81 -9.60
N ASP A 37 -5.82 -13.92 -8.42
CA ASP A 37 -6.47 -12.80 -7.76
C ASP A 37 -5.45 -11.83 -7.16
N VAL A 38 -5.74 -10.52 -7.26
CA VAL A 38 -5.01 -9.44 -6.61
C VAL A 38 -5.78 -8.99 -5.38
N ILE A 39 -5.17 -9.13 -4.22
CA ILE A 39 -5.76 -8.80 -2.92
C ILE A 39 -4.99 -7.63 -2.32
N VAL A 40 -5.70 -6.68 -1.71
CA VAL A 40 -5.11 -5.60 -0.91
C VAL A 40 -5.57 -5.73 0.53
N THR A 41 -4.62 -5.68 1.48
CA THR A 41 -4.91 -5.64 2.91
C THR A 41 -4.84 -4.23 3.47
N GLY A 42 -5.42 -4.01 4.65
CA GLY A 42 -5.37 -2.72 5.32
C GLY A 42 -6.14 -1.62 4.57
N TYR A 43 -5.57 -0.41 4.56
CA TYR A 43 -6.16 0.75 3.89
C TYR A 43 -5.08 1.56 3.18
N VAL A 44 -5.37 1.94 1.94
CA VAL A 44 -4.48 2.73 1.08
C VAL A 44 -4.23 4.13 1.67
N GLY A 45 -2.99 4.61 1.60
CA GLY A 45 -2.59 5.95 2.02
C GLY A 45 -2.58 6.17 3.54
N LEU A 46 -2.63 5.11 4.35
CA LEU A 46 -2.78 5.21 5.79
C LEU A 46 -1.60 5.93 6.45
N GLU A 47 -0.38 5.50 6.13
CA GLU A 47 0.85 6.08 6.68
C GLU A 47 1.00 7.55 6.27
N GLY A 48 0.83 7.86 4.98
CA GLY A 48 0.91 9.24 4.51
C GLY A 48 -0.13 10.14 5.16
N THR A 49 -1.35 9.63 5.36
CA THR A 49 -2.42 10.33 6.09
C THR A 49 -1.99 10.64 7.53
N ALA A 50 -1.40 9.67 8.23
CA ALA A 50 -0.92 9.85 9.59
C ALA A 50 0.21 10.88 9.68
N ILE A 51 1.15 10.85 8.76
CA ILE A 51 2.25 11.83 8.69
C ILE A 51 1.69 13.23 8.44
N LEU A 52 0.80 13.41 7.46
CA LEU A 52 0.18 14.71 7.16
C LEU A 52 -0.64 15.23 8.36
N ALA A 53 -1.40 14.37 9.03
CA ALA A 53 -2.18 14.73 10.21
C ALA A 53 -1.32 15.16 11.41
N ASN A 54 -0.11 14.62 11.53
CA ASN A 54 0.83 15.02 12.58
C ASN A 54 1.60 16.29 12.20
N GLU A 55 2.23 16.32 11.04
CA GLU A 55 3.20 17.36 10.66
C GLU A 55 2.51 18.63 10.12
N LYS A 56 1.32 18.49 9.53
CA LYS A 56 0.54 19.59 8.96
C LYS A 56 -0.72 19.94 9.77
N ARG A 57 -0.70 19.62 11.05
CA ARG A 57 -1.83 19.79 11.98
C ARG A 57 -2.41 21.21 11.93
N ALA A 58 -1.56 22.23 12.02
CA ALA A 58 -2.01 23.63 12.04
C ALA A 58 -2.73 24.04 10.75
N GLU A 59 -2.30 23.51 9.61
CA GLU A 59 -2.96 23.74 8.33
C GLU A 59 -4.32 23.01 8.27
N LEU A 60 -4.38 21.75 8.72
CA LEU A 60 -5.60 20.95 8.76
C LEU A 60 -6.67 21.49 9.73
N GLU A 61 -6.27 22.09 10.86
CA GLU A 61 -7.17 22.73 11.85
C GLU A 61 -7.96 23.92 11.24
N THR A 62 -7.54 24.46 10.09
CA THR A 62 -8.30 25.47 9.37
C THR A 62 -9.60 24.94 8.75
N ARG A 63 -9.70 23.63 8.52
CA ARG A 63 -10.85 22.98 7.87
C ARG A 63 -11.48 21.85 8.70
N PHE A 64 -10.67 21.09 9.44
CA PHE A 64 -11.10 19.89 10.14
C PHE A 64 -11.12 20.06 11.67
N SER A 65 -11.98 19.29 12.31
CA SER A 65 -12.02 19.25 13.78
C SER A 65 -10.78 18.57 14.35
N LYS A 66 -10.41 18.96 15.57
CA LYS A 66 -9.29 18.35 16.29
C LYS A 66 -9.46 16.83 16.43
N ALA A 67 -10.67 16.35 16.71
CA ALA A 67 -10.95 14.93 16.83
C ALA A 67 -10.72 14.15 15.52
N PHE A 68 -11.03 14.75 14.37
CA PHE A 68 -10.74 14.18 13.06
C PHE A 68 -9.22 14.05 12.83
N ILE A 69 -8.47 15.11 13.12
CA ILE A 69 -7.01 15.13 12.96
C ILE A 69 -6.34 14.13 13.91
N ASP A 70 -6.75 14.11 15.19
CA ASP A 70 -6.21 13.17 16.19
C ASP A 70 -6.44 11.70 15.78
N LYS A 71 -7.62 11.39 15.26
CA LYS A 71 -7.94 10.06 14.73
C LYS A 71 -7.04 9.70 13.54
N SER A 72 -6.86 10.61 12.60
CA SER A 72 -6.02 10.40 11.41
C SER A 72 -4.54 10.26 11.78
N ALA A 73 -4.06 11.04 12.74
CA ALA A 73 -2.70 10.97 13.25
C ALA A 73 -2.40 9.62 13.92
N ALA A 74 -3.38 9.03 14.61
CA ALA A 74 -3.24 7.73 15.27
C ALA A 74 -3.12 6.55 14.29
N TYR A 75 -3.32 6.73 13.00
CA TYR A 75 -3.11 5.66 12.00
C TYR A 75 -1.67 5.17 11.94
N ILE A 76 -0.70 5.94 12.43
CA ILE A 76 0.70 5.51 12.52
C ILE A 76 0.88 4.25 13.38
N ASP A 77 -0.02 4.00 14.33
CA ASP A 77 0.00 2.82 15.19
C ASP A 77 -0.46 1.54 14.48
N HIS A 78 -0.97 1.66 13.25
CA HIS A 78 -1.57 0.58 12.45
C HIS A 78 -0.84 0.30 11.13
N ILE A 79 0.43 0.70 11.01
CA ILE A 79 1.23 0.49 9.78
C ILE A 79 1.99 -0.84 9.74
N SER A 80 1.96 -1.63 10.82
CA SER A 80 2.60 -2.95 10.82
C SER A 80 1.76 -3.95 10.03
N THR A 81 2.38 -4.63 9.08
CA THR A 81 1.78 -5.67 8.23
C THR A 81 2.25 -7.08 8.56
N ALA A 82 2.94 -7.26 9.70
CA ALA A 82 3.57 -8.54 10.06
C ALA A 82 2.54 -9.68 10.26
N MET A 83 1.38 -9.36 10.84
CA MET A 83 0.33 -10.35 11.08
C MET A 83 -0.37 -10.73 9.79
N GLU A 84 -0.64 -9.76 8.91
CA GLU A 84 -1.21 -9.97 7.58
C GLU A 84 -0.30 -10.87 6.74
N ALA A 85 0.99 -10.56 6.70
CA ALA A 85 1.97 -11.35 5.95
C ALA A 85 2.04 -12.79 6.48
N ALA A 86 2.11 -13.00 7.80
CA ALA A 86 2.14 -14.32 8.39
C ALA A 86 0.88 -15.15 8.09
N SER A 87 -0.30 -14.53 8.17
CA SER A 87 -1.58 -15.17 7.87
C SER A 87 -1.69 -15.52 6.38
N ALA A 88 -1.25 -14.62 5.49
CA ALA A 88 -1.26 -14.83 4.05
C ALA A 88 -0.31 -15.99 3.64
N ILE A 89 0.90 -16.03 4.19
CA ILE A 89 1.85 -17.13 3.94
C ILE A 89 1.22 -18.46 4.38
N GLY A 90 0.59 -18.50 5.55
CA GLY A 90 -0.12 -19.68 6.05
C GLY A 90 -1.28 -20.11 5.15
N ALA A 91 -1.90 -19.21 4.40
CA ALA A 91 -2.96 -19.49 3.45
C ALA A 91 -2.46 -19.94 2.06
N GLY A 92 -1.16 -19.95 1.80
CA GLY A 92 -0.56 -20.47 0.57
C GLY A 92 -0.64 -19.52 -0.61
N VAL A 93 -0.23 -18.27 -0.42
CA VAL A 93 -0.18 -17.24 -1.47
C VAL A 93 1.06 -17.38 -2.36
N ALA A 94 1.00 -16.86 -3.58
CA ALA A 94 2.11 -16.91 -4.53
C ALA A 94 3.11 -15.78 -4.29
N ALA A 95 2.65 -14.55 -4.13
CA ALA A 95 3.50 -13.38 -3.97
C ALA A 95 2.92 -12.40 -2.95
N ILE A 96 3.80 -11.68 -2.26
CA ILE A 96 3.46 -10.57 -1.34
C ILE A 96 4.39 -9.39 -1.64
N HIS A 97 3.84 -8.18 -1.62
CA HIS A 97 4.56 -6.93 -1.75
C HIS A 97 3.97 -5.87 -0.82
N ASP A 98 4.80 -5.12 -0.12
CA ASP A 98 4.32 -4.03 0.73
C ASP A 98 4.02 -2.78 -0.10
N ALA A 99 2.95 -2.08 0.26
CA ALA A 99 2.61 -0.81 -0.34
C ALA A 99 3.20 0.32 0.53
N SER A 100 4.37 0.80 0.18
CA SER A 100 5.05 1.89 0.88
C SER A 100 5.14 3.15 0.02
N GLN A 101 6.33 3.61 -0.29
CA GLN A 101 6.57 4.81 -1.09
C GLN A 101 6.01 4.66 -2.52
N GLY A 102 5.37 5.71 -3.03
CA GLY A 102 4.63 5.69 -4.30
C GLY A 102 3.21 5.12 -4.18
N GLY A 103 2.81 4.75 -2.96
CA GLY A 103 1.49 4.28 -2.61
C GLY A 103 1.11 2.95 -3.27
N ILE A 104 -0.20 2.66 -3.29
CA ILE A 104 -0.71 1.40 -3.86
C ILE A 104 -0.43 1.31 -5.37
N PHE A 105 -0.39 2.44 -6.08
CA PHE A 105 -0.09 2.42 -7.52
C PHE A 105 1.36 2.05 -7.79
N GLY A 106 2.30 2.55 -6.97
CA GLY A 106 3.70 2.15 -7.03
C GLY A 106 3.88 0.65 -6.79
N ALA A 107 3.29 0.15 -5.71
CA ALA A 107 3.38 -1.26 -5.34
C ALA A 107 2.74 -2.21 -6.37
N LEU A 108 1.59 -1.85 -6.97
CA LEU A 108 0.98 -2.61 -8.07
C LEU A 108 1.89 -2.63 -9.31
N TRP A 109 2.53 -1.50 -9.62
CA TRP A 109 3.49 -1.43 -10.71
C TRP A 109 4.68 -2.35 -10.45
N ASP A 110 5.29 -2.25 -9.27
CA ASP A 110 6.49 -3.03 -8.91
C ASP A 110 6.20 -4.54 -8.89
N MET A 111 5.03 -4.95 -8.38
CA MET A 111 4.58 -6.35 -8.42
C MET A 111 4.46 -6.86 -9.87
N ALA A 112 3.80 -6.10 -10.75
CA ALA A 112 3.62 -6.47 -12.14
C ALA A 112 4.93 -6.50 -12.91
N GLU A 113 5.82 -5.53 -12.66
CA GLU A 113 7.15 -5.47 -13.28
C GLU A 113 8.03 -6.64 -12.87
N ALA A 114 8.07 -6.96 -11.56
CA ALA A 114 8.86 -8.06 -11.03
C ALA A 114 8.43 -9.43 -11.58
N SER A 115 7.16 -9.59 -11.91
CA SER A 115 6.58 -10.85 -12.41
C SER A 115 6.45 -10.90 -13.93
N GLY A 116 6.58 -9.78 -14.63
CA GLY A 116 6.37 -9.71 -16.09
C GLY A 116 4.93 -9.98 -16.51
N ILE A 117 3.94 -9.51 -15.73
CA ILE A 117 2.50 -9.74 -15.95
C ILE A 117 1.73 -8.43 -16.10
N GLY A 118 0.53 -8.51 -16.64
CA GLY A 118 -0.44 -7.43 -16.62
C GLY A 118 -1.36 -7.49 -15.40
N LEU A 119 -2.12 -6.40 -15.20
CA LEU A 119 -3.08 -6.24 -14.11
C LEU A 119 -4.37 -5.62 -14.63
N ASP A 120 -5.50 -6.13 -14.16
CA ASP A 120 -6.83 -5.49 -14.24
C ASP A 120 -7.30 -5.19 -12.82
N ILE A 121 -7.31 -3.91 -12.41
CA ILE A 121 -7.60 -3.46 -11.04
C ILE A 121 -8.85 -2.59 -11.02
N ASP A 122 -9.85 -2.97 -10.22
CA ASP A 122 -11.05 -2.19 -9.97
C ASP A 122 -10.77 -1.15 -8.87
N LEU A 123 -10.66 0.13 -9.27
CA LEU A 123 -10.40 1.24 -8.35
C LEU A 123 -11.44 1.40 -7.24
N LYS A 124 -12.70 1.02 -7.52
CA LYS A 124 -13.79 1.14 -6.54
C LYS A 124 -13.67 0.14 -5.41
N LYS A 125 -12.89 -0.93 -5.60
CA LYS A 125 -12.64 -1.96 -4.59
C LYS A 125 -11.43 -1.66 -3.71
N LEU A 126 -10.57 -0.71 -4.09
CA LEU A 126 -9.41 -0.35 -3.27
C LEU A 126 -9.88 0.16 -1.90
N PRO A 127 -9.43 -0.48 -0.80
CA PRO A 127 -9.85 -0.09 0.54
C PRO A 127 -9.16 1.23 0.92
N ILE A 128 -9.93 2.31 0.96
CA ILE A 128 -9.45 3.64 1.33
C ILE A 128 -10.39 4.24 2.38
N ARG A 129 -9.83 4.95 3.36
CA ARG A 129 -10.61 5.62 4.39
C ARG A 129 -11.04 7.00 3.91
N GLN A 130 -12.22 7.43 4.38
CA GLN A 130 -12.72 8.77 4.08
C GLN A 130 -11.75 9.87 4.54
N ASP A 131 -11.13 9.68 5.71
CA ASP A 131 -10.14 10.63 6.26
C ASP A 131 -8.93 10.80 5.32
N THR A 132 -8.47 9.71 4.71
CA THR A 132 -7.39 9.74 3.70
C THR A 132 -7.81 10.55 2.47
N ILE A 133 -9.03 10.34 1.98
CA ILE A 133 -9.57 11.08 0.83
C ILE A 133 -9.64 12.58 1.16
N GLU A 134 -10.23 12.95 2.29
CA GLU A 134 -10.43 14.35 2.67
C GLU A 134 -9.11 15.10 2.92
N ILE A 135 -8.12 14.44 3.57
CA ILE A 135 -6.78 15.03 3.76
C ILE A 135 -6.05 15.17 2.43
N SER A 136 -6.16 14.16 1.55
CA SER A 136 -5.55 14.21 0.22
C SER A 136 -6.16 15.32 -0.65
N GLU A 137 -7.48 15.50 -0.62
CA GLU A 137 -8.17 16.61 -1.30
C GLU A 137 -7.75 17.97 -0.75
N PHE A 138 -7.56 18.08 0.57
CA PHE A 138 -7.13 19.33 1.19
C PHE A 138 -5.76 19.80 0.67
N PHE A 139 -4.84 18.86 0.43
CA PHE A 139 -3.50 19.15 -0.08
C PHE A 139 -3.36 19.00 -1.60
N ASP A 140 -4.45 18.73 -2.32
CA ASP A 140 -4.45 18.51 -3.78
C ASP A 140 -3.45 17.42 -4.23
N ILE A 141 -3.49 16.27 -3.54
CA ILE A 141 -2.64 15.12 -3.80
C ILE A 141 -3.48 13.87 -4.12
N ASN A 142 -2.87 12.92 -4.85
CA ASN A 142 -3.52 11.66 -5.20
C ASN A 142 -3.34 10.62 -4.08
N PRO A 143 -4.43 10.20 -3.37
CA PRO A 143 -4.32 9.26 -2.26
C PRO A 143 -3.79 7.88 -2.67
N TYR A 144 -3.95 7.46 -3.92
CA TYR A 144 -3.43 6.18 -4.41
C TYR A 144 -1.93 6.17 -4.69
N LYS A 145 -1.31 7.36 -4.78
CA LYS A 145 0.14 7.56 -4.92
C LYS A 145 0.79 8.06 -3.62
N LEU A 146 0.01 8.13 -2.53
CA LEU A 146 0.45 8.55 -1.21
C LEU A 146 0.97 7.35 -0.42
N LEU A 147 2.07 7.52 0.28
CA LEU A 147 2.73 6.55 1.16
C LEU A 147 1.74 5.67 1.92
N SER A 148 1.78 4.36 1.70
CA SER A 148 0.72 3.40 2.07
C SER A 148 1.19 2.29 3.02
N GLY A 149 2.20 2.55 3.87
CA GLY A 149 2.57 1.61 4.93
C GLY A 149 1.33 1.18 5.74
N GLY A 150 1.24 -0.11 6.06
CA GLY A 150 0.05 -0.73 6.62
C GLY A 150 -0.84 -1.46 5.60
N SER A 151 -0.42 -1.51 4.32
CA SER A 151 -1.11 -2.27 3.28
C SER A 151 -0.15 -3.24 2.59
N LEU A 152 -0.64 -4.42 2.23
CA LEU A 152 0.06 -5.40 1.38
C LEU A 152 -0.74 -5.64 0.10
N ILE A 153 -0.01 -5.90 -0.99
CA ILE A 153 -0.53 -6.56 -2.17
C ILE A 153 -0.20 -8.03 -2.07
N ILE A 154 -1.20 -8.86 -2.21
CA ILE A 154 -1.09 -10.32 -2.15
C ILE A 154 -1.63 -10.91 -3.45
N ILE A 155 -0.88 -11.82 -4.06
CA ILE A 155 -1.31 -12.54 -5.26
C ILE A 155 -1.53 -13.99 -4.91
N ALA A 156 -2.71 -14.52 -5.24
CA ALA A 156 -3.10 -15.89 -4.94
C ALA A 156 -3.99 -16.51 -6.01
N ALA A 157 -3.88 -17.82 -6.19
CA ALA A 157 -4.75 -18.57 -7.12
C ALA A 157 -6.20 -18.67 -6.61
N ASP A 158 -6.41 -18.64 -5.29
CA ASP A 158 -7.73 -18.59 -4.64
C ASP A 158 -7.76 -17.43 -3.63
N GLY A 159 -8.02 -16.24 -4.12
CA GLY A 159 -8.11 -15.03 -3.31
C GLY A 159 -9.24 -15.08 -2.29
N THR A 160 -10.33 -15.80 -2.59
CA THR A 160 -11.45 -15.95 -1.66
C THR A 160 -11.04 -16.72 -0.40
N HIS A 161 -10.24 -17.77 -0.57
CA HIS A 161 -9.68 -18.52 0.55
C HIS A 161 -8.78 -17.62 1.40
N VAL A 162 -7.86 -16.89 0.77
CA VAL A 162 -6.90 -16.00 1.46
C VAL A 162 -7.62 -14.91 2.24
N VAL A 163 -8.61 -14.23 1.64
CA VAL A 163 -9.41 -13.21 2.32
C VAL A 163 -10.09 -13.77 3.57
N ARG A 164 -10.69 -14.97 3.49
CA ARG A 164 -11.31 -15.62 4.66
C ARG A 164 -10.32 -15.94 5.79
N GLU A 165 -9.10 -16.37 5.43
CA GLU A 165 -8.07 -16.67 6.45
C GLU A 165 -7.59 -15.37 7.12
N LEU A 166 -7.43 -14.28 6.38
CA LEU A 166 -7.10 -12.96 6.92
C LEU A 166 -8.21 -12.42 7.82
N GLU A 167 -9.47 -12.53 7.42
CA GLU A 167 -10.63 -12.11 8.22
C GLU A 167 -10.73 -12.84 9.56
N LYS A 168 -10.38 -14.14 9.63
CA LYS A 168 -10.35 -14.90 10.90
C LYS A 168 -9.38 -14.33 11.92
N THR A 169 -8.34 -13.64 11.48
CA THR A 169 -7.35 -12.98 12.33
C THR A 169 -7.66 -11.49 12.53
N GLY A 170 -8.83 -11.02 12.07
CA GLY A 170 -9.29 -9.65 12.23
C GLY A 170 -8.69 -8.67 11.22
N GLN A 171 -8.04 -9.18 10.16
CA GLN A 171 -7.42 -8.35 9.14
C GLN A 171 -8.40 -8.00 8.03
N ASN A 172 -8.37 -6.74 7.58
CA ASN A 172 -9.15 -6.30 6.43
C ASN A 172 -8.43 -6.71 5.14
N ALA A 173 -9.12 -7.41 4.25
CA ALA A 173 -8.59 -7.80 2.95
C ALA A 173 -9.68 -7.80 1.88
N VAL A 174 -9.37 -7.34 0.68
CA VAL A 174 -10.31 -7.24 -0.44
C VAL A 174 -9.66 -7.70 -1.73
N ILE A 175 -10.35 -8.52 -2.51
CA ILE A 175 -9.96 -8.83 -3.90
C ILE A 175 -10.28 -7.61 -4.76
N VAL A 176 -9.26 -6.96 -5.27
CA VAL A 176 -9.35 -5.70 -6.03
C VAL A 176 -9.23 -5.91 -7.54
N GLY A 177 -8.82 -7.08 -7.99
CA GLY A 177 -8.62 -7.36 -9.41
C GLY A 177 -7.98 -8.71 -9.66
N ALA A 178 -7.40 -8.85 -10.84
CA ALA A 178 -6.71 -10.06 -11.27
C ALA A 178 -5.46 -9.73 -12.08
N THR A 179 -4.53 -10.68 -12.08
CA THR A 179 -3.36 -10.68 -12.96
C THR A 179 -3.74 -11.18 -14.34
N THR A 180 -3.10 -10.69 -15.39
CA THR A 180 -3.39 -11.03 -16.79
C THR A 180 -2.14 -11.53 -17.53
N ASP A 181 -2.35 -12.26 -18.62
CA ASP A 181 -1.31 -12.71 -19.55
C ASP A 181 -1.00 -11.63 -20.61
N SER A 182 -0.74 -10.43 -20.14
CA SER A 182 -0.34 -9.27 -20.95
C SER A 182 0.69 -8.44 -20.19
N ASN A 183 1.19 -7.38 -20.82
CA ASN A 183 2.00 -6.37 -20.13
C ASN A 183 1.18 -5.14 -19.72
N ASP A 184 -0.12 -5.13 -20.01
CA ASP A 184 -0.98 -4.01 -19.72
C ASP A 184 -1.36 -3.99 -18.23
N ARG A 185 -1.20 -2.85 -17.60
CA ARG A 185 -1.59 -2.61 -16.22
C ARG A 185 -2.74 -1.63 -16.24
N VAL A 186 -3.95 -2.13 -16.07
CA VAL A 186 -5.18 -1.39 -16.30
C VAL A 186 -5.91 -1.11 -14.99
N LEU A 187 -6.29 0.14 -14.81
CA LEU A 187 -7.18 0.61 -13.76
C LEU A 187 -8.58 0.76 -14.33
N ILE A 188 -9.57 0.17 -13.66
CA ILE A 188 -10.97 0.14 -14.08
C ILE A 188 -11.81 0.91 -13.07
N SER A 189 -12.65 1.83 -13.55
CA SER A 189 -13.62 2.58 -12.74
C SER A 189 -14.97 2.62 -13.46
N GLY A 190 -15.81 1.61 -13.25
CA GLY A 190 -17.04 1.44 -14.02
C GLY A 190 -16.73 1.10 -15.48
N GLU A 191 -17.13 1.97 -16.42
CA GLU A 191 -16.85 1.80 -17.85
C GLU A 191 -15.50 2.41 -18.27
N GLU A 192 -14.91 3.22 -17.42
CA GLU A 192 -13.63 3.87 -17.70
C GLU A 192 -12.46 2.90 -17.46
N ARG A 193 -11.55 2.85 -18.43
CA ARG A 193 -10.30 2.08 -18.36
C ARG A 193 -9.13 3.01 -18.67
N ARG A 194 -8.12 2.97 -17.82
CA ARG A 194 -6.88 3.74 -18.03
C ARG A 194 -5.67 2.89 -17.65
N PHE A 195 -4.52 3.20 -18.21
CA PHE A 195 -3.29 2.54 -17.82
C PHE A 195 -2.81 3.05 -16.45
N LEU A 196 -2.27 2.15 -15.65
CA LEU A 196 -1.51 2.48 -14.46
C LEU A 196 -0.19 3.15 -14.92
N GLU A 197 0.09 4.31 -14.37
CA GLU A 197 1.34 5.02 -14.61
C GLU A 197 2.37 4.65 -13.56
N THR A 198 3.66 4.66 -13.94
CA THR A 198 4.76 4.50 -12.97
C THR A 198 4.70 5.62 -11.92
N ALA A 199 4.85 5.26 -10.65
CA ALA A 199 5.04 6.25 -9.61
C ALA A 199 6.48 6.81 -9.71
N GLN A 200 6.62 8.06 -10.16
CA GLN A 200 7.93 8.72 -10.23
C GLN A 200 8.37 9.25 -8.86
N THR A 201 7.41 9.74 -8.07
CA THR A 201 7.66 10.38 -6.77
C THR A 201 6.40 10.21 -5.92
N ASP A 202 6.58 9.98 -4.62
CA ASP A 202 5.44 9.93 -3.69
C ASP A 202 4.78 11.30 -3.57
N GLU A 203 3.45 11.29 -3.49
CA GLU A 203 2.64 12.50 -3.39
C GLU A 203 2.92 13.31 -2.11
N ILE A 204 3.41 12.67 -1.06
CA ILE A 204 3.74 13.33 0.20
C ILE A 204 4.76 14.46 0.01
N TYR A 205 5.70 14.30 -0.92
CA TYR A 205 6.72 15.31 -1.18
C TYR A 205 6.18 16.62 -1.76
N LYS A 206 4.99 16.61 -2.39
CA LYS A 206 4.35 17.84 -2.86
C LYS A 206 3.94 18.76 -1.71
N VAL A 207 3.70 18.18 -0.52
CA VAL A 207 3.24 18.90 0.67
C VAL A 207 4.42 19.43 1.51
N PHE A 208 5.59 18.79 1.40
CA PHE A 208 6.78 19.12 2.21
C PHE A 208 7.88 19.88 1.45
N ASN A 209 7.69 20.15 0.16
CA ASN A 209 8.63 20.94 -0.66
C ASN A 209 8.36 22.44 -0.61
#